data_127c82716695c25151c7dfb70c5725dc
#
_entry.id   127c82716695c25151c7dfb70c5725dc
#
_cell.length_a   1.000
_cell.length_b   1.000
_cell.length_c   1.000
_cell.angle_alpha   90.00
_cell.angle_beta   90.00
_cell.angle_gamma   90.00
#
_symmetry.space_group_name_H-M   'P 1'
#
loop_
_entity.id
_entity.type
_entity.pdbx_description
1 polymer ?
#
loop_
_entity_poly.entity_id
_entity_poly.type
_entity_poly.pdbx_seq_one_letter_code
_entity_poly.pdbx_strand_id
1 'polypeptide(L)'
;MNKLLSKRFIDLESEMIEVEKSKYHSSTRYSDGEYVKNELFLKWKIKTKSLIDKLCGQDSDYYKDFIKAEQPSSFTTNLDIFNKLQPIFFALKEDYENGYLTSFKTLIQAEIFESELEQATELLNSGYYIASAVIAGVVLENALRELCDREKIDYGKLDKMNSDLVKSGVYNKLQQKRITALADIRNSAAHGKPEEFTKEDVSLMIRDIEQFLVNQLD
;
A
#
# COMPACT_ATOMS: atom_id res chain seq x y z
N MET A 1 9.53 -2.86 5.39
CA MET A 1 9.92 -2.30 4.06
C MET A 1 9.83 -3.39 3.01
N ASN A 2 9.09 -3.19 1.94
CA ASN A 2 8.84 -4.22 0.91
C ASN A 2 10.10 -4.43 0.05
N LYS A 3 10.75 -5.60 0.15
CA LYS A 3 12.00 -5.96 -0.56
C LYS A 3 11.91 -5.77 -2.09
N LEU A 4 10.71 -5.97 -2.66
CA LEU A 4 10.49 -5.85 -4.10
C LEU A 4 10.50 -4.39 -4.55
N LEU A 5 9.92 -3.49 -3.75
CA LEU A 5 9.91 -2.05 -4.01
C LEU A 5 11.29 -1.44 -3.82
N SER A 6 12.01 -1.83 -2.74
CA SER A 6 13.39 -1.38 -2.54
C SER A 6 14.29 -1.76 -3.72
N LYS A 7 14.18 -3.01 -4.21
CA LYS A 7 14.88 -3.45 -5.42
C LYS A 7 14.48 -2.61 -6.63
N ARG A 8 13.19 -2.28 -6.78
CA ARG A 8 12.71 -1.47 -7.91
C ARG A 8 13.30 -0.07 -7.93
N PHE A 9 13.45 0.58 -6.76
CA PHE A 9 14.12 1.88 -6.66
C PHE A 9 15.59 1.79 -7.03
N ILE A 10 16.30 0.76 -6.56
CA ILE A 10 17.72 0.52 -6.92
C ILE A 10 17.89 0.32 -8.43
N ASP A 11 17.03 -0.50 -9.05
CA ASP A 11 17.07 -0.77 -10.49
C ASP A 11 16.81 0.51 -11.30
N LEU A 12 15.84 1.34 -10.89
CA LEU A 12 15.54 2.61 -11.56
C LEU A 12 16.65 3.67 -11.38
N GLU A 13 17.28 3.72 -10.23
CA GLU A 13 18.44 4.60 -10.00
C GLU A 13 19.62 4.19 -10.89
N SER A 14 19.88 2.89 -11.03
CA SER A 14 20.90 2.38 -11.94
C SER A 14 20.59 2.73 -13.40
N GLU A 15 19.33 2.56 -13.85
CA GLU A 15 18.88 2.96 -15.19
C GLU A 15 19.00 4.49 -15.39
N MET A 16 18.71 5.29 -14.37
CA MET A 16 18.87 6.75 -14.40
C MET A 16 20.33 7.16 -14.62
N ILE A 17 21.27 6.50 -13.95
CA ILE A 17 22.72 6.72 -14.14
C ILE A 17 23.14 6.36 -15.57
N GLU A 18 22.57 5.30 -16.15
CA GLU A 18 22.82 4.93 -17.56
C GLU A 18 22.31 6.01 -18.52
N VAL A 19 21.12 6.58 -18.27
CA VAL A 19 20.59 7.71 -19.05
C VAL A 19 21.57 8.90 -18.96
N GLU A 20 22.01 9.26 -17.76
CA GLU A 20 22.92 10.38 -17.54
C GLU A 20 24.26 10.19 -18.26
N LYS A 21 24.85 8.99 -18.21
CA LYS A 21 26.08 8.65 -18.92
C LYS A 21 25.94 8.68 -20.44
N SER A 22 24.72 8.65 -20.95
CA SER A 22 24.43 8.66 -22.38
C SER A 22 24.36 10.06 -22.99
N LYS A 23 24.73 11.12 -22.25
CA LYS A 23 24.74 12.51 -22.71
C LYS A 23 25.64 12.68 -23.94
N TYR A 24 25.13 13.42 -24.92
CA TYR A 24 25.86 13.78 -26.11
C TYR A 24 25.44 15.16 -26.63
N HIS A 25 26.36 15.86 -27.28
CA HIS A 25 26.06 17.12 -27.95
C HIS A 25 25.65 16.84 -29.40
N SER A 26 24.58 17.51 -29.85
CA SER A 26 24.17 17.46 -31.25
C SER A 26 23.92 18.87 -31.75
N SER A 27 24.61 19.21 -32.85
CA SER A 27 24.44 20.48 -33.55
C SER A 27 23.98 20.21 -34.96
N THR A 28 22.84 20.76 -35.34
CA THR A 28 22.26 20.69 -36.66
C THR A 28 21.92 22.10 -37.12
N ARG A 29 21.51 22.26 -38.37
CA ARG A 29 21.12 23.57 -38.93
C ARG A 29 19.93 24.23 -38.18
N TYR A 30 19.13 23.42 -37.46
CA TYR A 30 17.89 23.84 -36.80
C TYR A 30 17.86 23.61 -35.29
N SER A 31 18.87 22.95 -34.74
CA SER A 31 18.91 22.59 -33.32
C SER A 31 20.37 22.44 -32.88
N ASP A 32 20.72 23.08 -31.79
CA ASP A 32 22.01 22.97 -31.12
C ASP A 32 21.74 22.74 -29.62
N GLY A 33 22.29 21.66 -29.05
CA GLY A 33 22.05 21.34 -27.67
C GLY A 33 22.59 20.00 -27.21
N GLU A 34 22.42 19.77 -25.92
CA GLU A 34 22.75 18.50 -25.26
C GLU A 34 21.54 17.59 -25.18
N TYR A 35 21.79 16.32 -25.39
CA TYR A 35 20.74 15.27 -25.41
C TYR A 35 21.21 14.05 -24.64
N VAL A 36 20.26 13.19 -24.27
CA VAL A 36 20.50 11.82 -23.82
C VAL A 36 19.95 10.82 -24.84
N LYS A 37 20.42 9.56 -24.79
CA LYS A 37 19.88 8.50 -25.67
C LYS A 37 18.38 8.32 -25.37
N ASN A 38 17.57 8.60 -26.38
CA ASN A 38 16.10 8.66 -26.23
C ASN A 38 15.48 7.33 -25.79
N GLU A 39 16.03 6.21 -26.25
CA GLU A 39 15.55 4.88 -25.86
C GLU A 39 15.72 4.62 -24.35
N LEU A 40 16.91 4.93 -23.80
CA LEU A 40 17.17 4.78 -22.37
C LEU A 40 16.31 5.71 -21.54
N PHE A 41 16.19 6.97 -21.97
CA PHE A 41 15.35 7.96 -21.30
C PHE A 41 13.88 7.56 -21.28
N LEU A 42 13.29 7.16 -22.41
CA LEU A 42 11.90 6.74 -22.50
C LEU A 42 11.62 5.52 -21.62
N LYS A 43 12.49 4.53 -21.63
CA LYS A 43 12.39 3.33 -20.81
C LYS A 43 12.36 3.70 -19.32
N TRP A 44 13.32 4.49 -18.85
CA TRP A 44 13.38 4.96 -17.47
C TRP A 44 12.15 5.80 -17.10
N LYS A 45 11.76 6.76 -17.94
CA LYS A 45 10.62 7.65 -17.72
C LYS A 45 9.30 6.88 -17.52
N ILE A 46 9.01 5.93 -18.42
CA ILE A 46 7.78 5.12 -18.35
C ILE A 46 7.75 4.28 -17.06
N LYS A 47 8.87 3.67 -16.71
CA LYS A 47 8.97 2.83 -15.51
C LYS A 47 8.83 3.64 -14.23
N THR A 48 9.43 4.83 -14.17
CA THR A 48 9.34 5.76 -13.03
C THR A 48 7.91 6.25 -12.86
N LYS A 49 7.26 6.70 -13.95
CA LYS A 49 5.85 7.10 -13.94
C LYS A 49 4.93 5.98 -13.44
N SER A 50 5.13 4.76 -13.93
CA SER A 50 4.36 3.59 -13.46
C SER A 50 4.61 3.27 -11.98
N LEU A 51 5.82 3.51 -11.48
CA LEU A 51 6.12 3.36 -10.06
C LEU A 51 5.37 4.39 -9.21
N ILE A 52 5.40 5.68 -9.62
CA ILE A 52 4.68 6.76 -8.95
C ILE A 52 3.18 6.46 -8.89
N ASP A 53 2.59 6.08 -10.04
CA ASP A 53 1.16 5.73 -10.13
C ASP A 53 0.78 4.60 -9.15
N LYS A 54 1.60 3.54 -9.09
CA LYS A 54 1.34 2.40 -8.22
C LYS A 54 1.53 2.68 -6.72
N LEU A 55 2.46 3.57 -6.36
CA LEU A 55 2.76 3.89 -4.97
C LEU A 55 1.86 4.98 -4.41
N CYS A 56 1.66 6.04 -5.17
CA CYS A 56 1.02 7.25 -4.70
C CYS A 56 -0.36 7.51 -5.34
N GLY A 57 -0.65 6.85 -6.48
CA GLY A 57 -1.85 7.11 -7.28
C GLY A 57 -1.73 8.35 -8.16
N GLN A 58 -2.69 8.48 -9.11
CA GLN A 58 -2.68 9.56 -10.11
C GLN A 58 -3.07 10.92 -9.54
N ASP A 59 -3.74 10.93 -8.39
CA ASP A 59 -4.13 12.16 -7.70
C ASP A 59 -3.04 12.76 -6.83
N SER A 60 -1.92 12.06 -6.61
CA SER A 60 -0.80 12.53 -5.80
C SER A 60 -0.05 13.70 -6.46
N ASP A 61 0.57 14.53 -5.64
CA ASP A 61 1.41 15.64 -6.11
C ASP A 61 2.62 15.11 -6.89
N TYR A 62 3.20 13.97 -6.49
CA TYR A 62 4.26 13.30 -7.24
C TYR A 62 3.86 12.97 -8.66
N TYR A 63 2.66 12.43 -8.88
CA TYR A 63 2.19 12.09 -10.23
C TYR A 63 1.87 13.35 -11.04
N LYS A 64 1.20 14.33 -10.46
CA LYS A 64 0.86 15.60 -11.11
C LYS A 64 2.10 16.38 -11.52
N ASP A 65 3.08 16.48 -10.63
CA ASP A 65 4.33 17.18 -10.92
C ASP A 65 5.15 16.42 -11.97
N PHE A 66 5.16 15.09 -11.95
CA PHE A 66 5.82 14.28 -12.97
C PHE A 66 5.19 14.51 -14.35
N ILE A 67 3.87 14.49 -14.46
CA ILE A 67 3.13 14.77 -15.71
C ILE A 67 3.42 16.19 -16.21
N LYS A 68 3.46 17.18 -15.31
CA LYS A 68 3.78 18.57 -15.66
C LYS A 68 5.22 18.71 -16.15
N ALA A 69 6.17 18.07 -15.48
CA ALA A 69 7.59 18.13 -15.80
C ALA A 69 7.95 17.37 -17.10
N GLU A 70 7.21 16.31 -17.47
CA GLU A 70 7.44 15.56 -18.70
C GLU A 70 6.98 16.27 -19.97
N GLN A 71 6.22 17.39 -19.85
CA GLN A 71 5.74 18.11 -21.02
C GLN A 71 6.88 18.86 -21.72
N PRO A 72 7.04 18.67 -23.03
CA PRO A 72 8.01 19.44 -23.80
C PRO A 72 7.54 20.91 -23.91
N SER A 73 8.45 21.84 -23.78
CA SER A 73 8.23 23.23 -24.16
C SER A 73 9.07 23.59 -25.38
N SER A 74 8.79 24.72 -26.05
CA SER A 74 9.58 25.18 -27.18
C SER A 74 11.06 25.28 -26.76
N PHE A 75 11.93 24.60 -27.49
CA PHE A 75 13.39 24.55 -27.25
C PHE A 75 13.87 23.62 -26.11
N THR A 76 13.03 22.83 -25.47
CA THR A 76 13.49 21.82 -24.50
C THR A 76 14.00 20.56 -25.18
N THR A 77 15.18 20.11 -24.77
CA THR A 77 15.75 18.83 -25.18
C THR A 77 15.22 17.69 -24.28
N ASN A 78 15.46 16.45 -24.66
CA ASN A 78 15.13 15.32 -23.78
C ASN A 78 16.01 15.28 -22.52
N LEU A 79 17.20 15.86 -22.54
CA LEU A 79 18.03 16.07 -21.36
C LEU A 79 17.40 17.06 -20.38
N ASP A 80 16.81 18.15 -20.88
CA ASP A 80 16.14 19.13 -20.02
C ASP A 80 14.95 18.52 -19.30
N ILE A 81 14.17 17.69 -20.00
CA ILE A 81 13.05 16.94 -19.38
C ILE A 81 13.58 15.96 -18.35
N PHE A 82 14.62 15.20 -18.68
CA PHE A 82 15.26 14.26 -17.76
C PHE A 82 15.72 14.96 -16.48
N ASN A 83 16.40 16.11 -16.59
CA ASN A 83 16.86 16.91 -15.46
C ASN A 83 15.72 17.41 -14.56
N LYS A 84 14.52 17.65 -15.10
CA LYS A 84 13.33 18.03 -14.33
C LYS A 84 12.68 16.82 -13.61
N LEU A 85 12.79 15.63 -14.18
CA LEU A 85 12.20 14.42 -13.63
C LEU A 85 13.04 13.75 -12.54
N GLN A 86 14.37 13.90 -12.61
CA GLN A 86 15.30 13.32 -11.62
C GLN A 86 14.98 13.73 -10.17
N PRO A 87 14.78 15.03 -9.83
CA PRO A 87 14.47 15.45 -8.47
C PRO A 87 13.17 14.82 -7.93
N ILE A 88 12.15 14.65 -8.80
CA ILE A 88 10.88 14.02 -8.42
C ILE A 88 11.10 12.54 -8.05
N PHE A 89 11.92 11.83 -8.82
CA PHE A 89 12.29 10.45 -8.51
C PHE A 89 13.06 10.34 -7.19
N PHE A 90 14.02 11.24 -6.94
CA PHE A 90 14.80 11.23 -5.70
C PHE A 90 13.93 11.55 -4.48
N ALA A 91 13.05 12.56 -4.57
CA ALA A 91 12.13 12.89 -3.48
C ALA A 91 11.21 11.70 -3.15
N LEU A 92 10.66 11.05 -4.18
CA LEU A 92 9.84 9.85 -4.00
C LEU A 92 10.63 8.70 -3.33
N LYS A 93 11.89 8.49 -3.75
CA LYS A 93 12.75 7.46 -3.17
C LYS A 93 13.07 7.75 -1.71
N GLU A 94 13.42 9.00 -1.40
CA GLU A 94 13.72 9.44 -0.04
C GLU A 94 12.52 9.27 0.89
N ASP A 95 11.32 9.67 0.45
CA ASP A 95 10.09 9.49 1.21
C ASP A 95 9.76 8.00 1.43
N TYR A 96 10.01 7.15 0.43
CA TYR A 96 9.86 5.71 0.57
C TYR A 96 10.85 5.13 1.60
N GLU A 97 12.13 5.50 1.53
CA GLU A 97 13.17 5.00 2.43
C GLU A 97 12.96 5.45 3.88
N ASN A 98 12.43 6.65 4.06
CA ASN A 98 12.09 7.22 5.39
C ASN A 98 10.69 6.81 5.90
N GLY A 99 9.92 6.02 5.12
CA GLY A 99 8.59 5.56 5.52
C GLY A 99 7.47 6.59 5.42
N TYR A 100 7.71 7.74 4.76
CA TYR A 100 6.70 8.80 4.59
C TYR A 100 5.69 8.52 3.47
N LEU A 101 5.96 7.57 2.57
CA LEU A 101 4.99 7.11 1.58
C LEU A 101 3.97 6.16 2.22
N THR A 102 3.31 6.62 3.25
CA THR A 102 2.10 5.97 3.74
C THR A 102 1.02 6.26 2.71
N SER A 103 0.55 5.24 2.02
CA SER A 103 -0.54 5.39 1.06
C SER A 103 -1.70 6.12 1.77
N PHE A 104 -2.20 7.21 1.17
CA PHE A 104 -3.40 7.92 1.68
C PHE A 104 -4.57 6.95 1.90
N LYS A 105 -4.64 5.90 1.09
CA LYS A 105 -5.56 4.77 1.26
C LYS A 105 -5.31 4.04 2.57
N THR A 106 -4.05 3.79 2.95
CA THR A 106 -3.68 3.13 4.21
C THR A 106 -4.04 3.98 5.43
N LEU A 107 -3.83 5.31 5.34
CA LEU A 107 -4.23 6.24 6.41
C LEU A 107 -5.75 6.28 6.59
N ILE A 108 -6.52 6.41 5.49
CA ILE A 108 -7.98 6.39 5.55
C ILE A 108 -8.49 5.03 6.07
N GLN A 109 -7.90 3.93 5.65
CA GLN A 109 -8.27 2.60 6.15
C GLN A 109 -7.95 2.44 7.64
N ALA A 110 -6.80 2.95 8.10
CA ALA A 110 -6.47 2.95 9.53
C ALA A 110 -7.48 3.76 10.34
N GLU A 111 -7.86 4.97 9.89
CA GLU A 111 -8.90 5.79 10.55
C GLU A 111 -10.27 5.09 10.58
N ILE A 112 -10.68 4.43 9.49
CA ILE A 112 -11.96 3.70 9.44
C ILE A 112 -11.92 2.51 10.40
N PHE A 113 -10.85 1.73 10.41
CA PHE A 113 -10.72 0.58 11.31
C PHE A 113 -10.69 0.99 12.77
N GLU A 114 -9.99 2.07 13.11
CA GLU A 114 -9.94 2.61 14.46
C GLU A 114 -11.35 3.06 14.92
N SER A 115 -12.07 3.81 14.06
CA SER A 115 -13.43 4.27 14.33
C SER A 115 -14.41 3.10 14.52
N GLU A 116 -14.33 2.02 13.72
CA GLU A 116 -15.21 0.85 13.85
C GLU A 116 -14.90 0.05 15.11
N LEU A 117 -13.63 -0.08 15.53
CA LEU A 117 -13.25 -0.74 16.78
C LEU A 117 -13.61 0.09 18.01
N GLU A 118 -13.53 1.41 17.95
CA GLU A 118 -14.03 2.32 18.98
C GLU A 118 -15.56 2.14 19.13
N GLN A 119 -16.30 2.05 18.03
CA GLN A 119 -17.72 1.78 18.04
C GLN A 119 -18.04 0.40 18.65
N ALA A 120 -17.26 -0.63 18.30
CA ALA A 120 -17.41 -1.95 18.91
C ALA A 120 -17.16 -1.91 20.43
N THR A 121 -16.17 -1.16 20.88
CA THR A 121 -15.86 -0.96 22.29
C THR A 121 -16.99 -0.26 23.03
N GLU A 122 -17.57 0.79 22.44
CA GLU A 122 -18.71 1.52 23.04
C GLU A 122 -19.94 0.65 23.17
N LEU A 123 -20.23 -0.18 22.15
CA LEU A 123 -21.31 -1.16 22.20
C LEU A 123 -21.08 -2.21 23.29
N LEU A 124 -19.85 -2.69 23.44
CA LEU A 124 -19.47 -3.63 24.48
C LEU A 124 -19.68 -3.03 25.88
N ASN A 125 -19.25 -1.80 26.10
CA ASN A 125 -19.40 -1.06 27.35
C ASN A 125 -20.88 -0.83 27.68
N SER A 126 -21.70 -0.58 26.67
CA SER A 126 -23.15 -0.41 26.78
C SER A 126 -23.94 -1.73 26.94
N GLY A 127 -23.24 -2.89 26.96
CA GLY A 127 -23.87 -4.20 27.18
C GLY A 127 -24.33 -4.91 25.90
N TYR A 128 -24.10 -4.32 24.72
CA TYR A 128 -24.49 -4.89 23.42
C TYR A 128 -23.36 -5.76 22.83
N TYR A 129 -22.85 -6.74 23.61
CA TYR A 129 -21.69 -7.53 23.25
C TYR A 129 -21.85 -8.32 21.95
N ILE A 130 -23.06 -8.75 21.57
CA ILE A 130 -23.35 -9.45 20.31
C ILE A 130 -23.10 -8.49 19.12
N ALA A 131 -23.66 -7.28 19.16
CA ALA A 131 -23.45 -6.28 18.11
C ALA A 131 -21.97 -5.85 18.01
N SER A 132 -21.32 -5.71 19.16
CA SER A 132 -19.88 -5.43 19.25
C SER A 132 -19.04 -6.51 18.55
N ALA A 133 -19.32 -7.79 18.79
CA ALA A 133 -18.63 -8.91 18.15
C ALA A 133 -18.81 -8.92 16.62
N VAL A 134 -20.01 -8.56 16.13
CA VAL A 134 -20.28 -8.47 14.69
C VAL A 134 -19.43 -7.35 14.06
N ILE A 135 -19.41 -6.15 14.66
CA ILE A 135 -18.63 -5.01 14.13
C ILE A 135 -17.14 -5.31 14.17
N ALA A 136 -16.61 -5.80 15.29
CA ALA A 136 -15.20 -6.20 15.39
C ALA A 136 -14.83 -7.28 14.34
N GLY A 137 -15.75 -8.22 14.09
CA GLY A 137 -15.58 -9.24 13.06
C GLY A 137 -15.58 -8.70 11.63
N VAL A 138 -16.34 -7.64 11.35
CA VAL A 138 -16.29 -6.93 10.04
C VAL A 138 -14.92 -6.26 9.85
N VAL A 139 -14.39 -5.63 10.89
CA VAL A 139 -13.03 -5.04 10.85
C VAL A 139 -11.98 -6.11 10.52
N LEU A 140 -12.05 -7.27 11.21
CA LEU A 140 -11.14 -8.38 10.92
C LEU A 140 -11.25 -8.87 9.47
N GLU A 141 -12.47 -9.04 8.96
CA GLU A 141 -12.71 -9.49 7.59
C GLU A 141 -12.15 -8.49 6.57
N ASN A 142 -12.36 -7.18 6.79
CA ASN A 142 -11.84 -6.12 5.93
C ASN A 142 -10.30 -6.08 5.97
N ALA A 143 -9.69 -6.25 7.13
CA ALA A 143 -8.24 -6.34 7.27
C ALA A 143 -7.65 -7.53 6.49
N LEU A 144 -8.29 -8.70 6.54
CA LEU A 144 -7.86 -9.86 5.75
C LEU A 144 -8.02 -9.63 4.24
N ARG A 145 -9.08 -8.93 3.80
CA ARG A 145 -9.26 -8.54 2.39
C ARG A 145 -8.15 -7.61 1.93
N GLU A 146 -7.79 -6.61 2.73
CA GLU A 146 -6.68 -5.71 2.42
C GLU A 146 -5.34 -6.46 2.28
N LEU A 147 -5.07 -7.42 3.17
CA LEU A 147 -3.88 -8.27 3.06
C LEU A 147 -3.93 -9.16 1.80
N CYS A 148 -5.09 -9.69 1.45
CA CYS A 148 -5.27 -10.44 0.21
C CYS A 148 -5.00 -9.56 -1.02
N ASP A 149 -5.44 -8.30 -1.04
CA ASP A 149 -5.14 -7.35 -2.12
C ASP A 149 -3.65 -7.09 -2.26
N ARG A 150 -2.95 -6.88 -1.15
CA ARG A 150 -1.49 -6.67 -1.14
C ARG A 150 -0.73 -7.86 -1.72
N GLU A 151 -1.22 -9.08 -1.45
CA GLU A 151 -0.60 -10.33 -1.91
C GLU A 151 -1.17 -10.84 -3.23
N LYS A 152 -2.17 -10.16 -3.81
CA LYS A 152 -2.88 -10.56 -5.05
C LYS A 152 -3.55 -11.93 -4.91
N ILE A 153 -4.15 -12.18 -3.76
CA ILE A 153 -4.93 -13.37 -3.44
C ILE A 153 -6.41 -13.06 -3.69
N ASP A 154 -7.11 -13.97 -4.36
CA ASP A 154 -8.55 -13.84 -4.59
C ASP A 154 -9.34 -13.89 -3.28
N TYR A 155 -10.33 -13.03 -3.16
CA TYR A 155 -11.23 -13.02 -2.02
C TYR A 155 -12.02 -14.31 -1.87
N GLY A 156 -12.44 -14.56 -0.64
CA GLY A 156 -13.25 -15.71 -0.30
C GLY A 156 -13.89 -15.54 1.07
N LYS A 157 -14.38 -16.64 1.62
CA LYS A 157 -14.79 -16.71 3.03
C LYS A 157 -13.57 -16.42 3.91
N LEU A 158 -13.82 -15.90 5.11
CA LEU A 158 -12.77 -15.53 6.08
C LEU A 158 -11.74 -16.67 6.28
N ASP A 159 -12.19 -17.90 6.47
CA ASP A 159 -11.31 -19.06 6.65
C ASP A 159 -10.41 -19.33 5.42
N LYS A 160 -10.95 -19.13 4.20
CA LYS A 160 -10.18 -19.30 2.98
C LYS A 160 -9.09 -18.21 2.91
N MET A 161 -9.44 -16.96 3.10
CA MET A 161 -8.48 -15.85 3.11
C MET A 161 -7.40 -16.07 4.18
N ASN A 162 -7.79 -16.41 5.41
CA ASN A 162 -6.88 -16.71 6.50
C ASN A 162 -5.90 -17.85 6.14
N SER A 163 -6.38 -18.91 5.50
CA SER A 163 -5.55 -20.05 5.07
C SER A 163 -4.59 -19.66 3.95
N ASP A 164 -5.04 -18.88 2.96
CA ASP A 164 -4.24 -18.50 1.81
C ASP A 164 -3.15 -17.48 2.18
N LEU A 165 -3.44 -16.54 3.09
CA LEU A 165 -2.46 -15.59 3.64
C LEU A 165 -1.32 -16.31 4.39
N VAL A 166 -1.62 -17.40 5.13
CA VAL A 166 -0.56 -18.21 5.75
C VAL A 166 0.30 -18.93 4.71
N LYS A 167 -0.31 -19.48 3.64
CA LYS A 167 0.44 -20.12 2.56
C LYS A 167 1.37 -19.14 1.85
N SER A 168 0.96 -17.88 1.70
CA SER A 168 1.77 -16.80 1.13
C SER A 168 2.81 -16.25 2.11
N GLY A 169 2.81 -16.71 3.39
CA GLY A 169 3.82 -16.33 4.36
C GLY A 169 3.60 -14.95 5.02
N VAL A 170 2.40 -14.36 4.89
CA VAL A 170 2.05 -13.07 5.51
C VAL A 170 2.16 -13.18 7.03
N TYR A 171 1.66 -14.26 7.60
CA TYR A 171 1.80 -14.59 9.02
C TYR A 171 1.87 -16.11 9.24
N ASN A 172 2.19 -16.51 10.46
CA ASN A 172 2.43 -17.91 10.81
C ASN A 172 1.14 -18.65 11.22
N LYS A 173 1.25 -19.99 11.39
CA LYS A 173 0.14 -20.86 11.81
C LYS A 173 -0.43 -20.50 13.19
N LEU A 174 0.34 -19.90 14.08
CA LEU A 174 -0.18 -19.48 15.39
C LEU A 174 -1.15 -18.33 15.21
N GLN A 175 -0.79 -17.35 14.38
CA GLN A 175 -1.68 -16.23 14.05
C GLN A 175 -2.93 -16.71 13.31
N GLN A 176 -2.80 -17.68 12.41
CA GLN A 176 -3.95 -18.31 11.74
C GLN A 176 -4.97 -18.84 12.74
N LYS A 177 -4.52 -19.59 13.76
CA LYS A 177 -5.40 -20.16 14.77
C LYS A 177 -6.12 -19.08 15.60
N ARG A 178 -5.42 -17.99 15.94
CA ARG A 178 -6.02 -16.84 16.61
C ARG A 178 -7.13 -16.22 15.76
N ILE A 179 -6.86 -15.94 14.49
CA ILE A 179 -7.85 -15.41 13.56
C ILE A 179 -9.05 -16.34 13.40
N THR A 180 -8.85 -17.66 13.33
CA THR A 180 -9.94 -18.64 13.30
C THR A 180 -10.82 -18.55 14.54
N ALA A 181 -10.24 -18.46 15.75
CA ALA A 181 -11.02 -18.31 16.98
C ALA A 181 -11.82 -17.00 17.00
N LEU A 182 -11.26 -15.88 16.52
CA LEU A 182 -11.98 -14.61 16.41
C LEU A 182 -13.11 -14.69 15.37
N ALA A 183 -12.90 -15.42 14.27
CA ALA A 183 -13.93 -15.68 13.26
C ALA A 183 -15.09 -16.52 13.79
N ASP A 184 -14.81 -17.49 14.66
CA ASP A 184 -15.85 -18.31 15.31
C ASP A 184 -16.75 -17.45 16.20
N ILE A 185 -16.18 -16.55 17.02
CA ILE A 185 -16.96 -15.59 17.83
C ILE A 185 -17.87 -14.74 16.94
N ARG A 186 -17.32 -14.16 15.86
CA ARG A 186 -18.09 -13.35 14.90
C ARG A 186 -19.22 -14.16 14.25
N ASN A 187 -18.93 -15.40 13.86
CA ASN A 187 -19.92 -16.27 13.22
C ASN A 187 -21.05 -16.63 14.21
N SER A 188 -20.72 -16.99 15.43
CA SER A 188 -21.71 -17.27 16.48
C SER A 188 -22.57 -16.04 16.78
N ALA A 189 -21.98 -14.85 16.86
CA ALA A 189 -22.71 -13.60 17.02
C ALA A 189 -23.65 -13.31 15.83
N ALA A 190 -23.18 -13.47 14.60
CA ALA A 190 -23.97 -13.22 13.39
C ALA A 190 -25.10 -14.23 13.17
N HIS A 191 -24.95 -15.47 13.69
CA HIS A 191 -25.96 -16.51 13.60
C HIS A 191 -26.89 -16.58 14.82
N GLY A 192 -26.79 -15.63 15.76
CA GLY A 192 -27.67 -15.53 16.91
C GLY A 192 -27.47 -16.64 17.95
N LYS A 193 -26.22 -17.04 18.17
CA LYS A 193 -25.80 -18.05 19.16
C LYS A 193 -24.95 -17.42 20.27
N PRO A 194 -25.53 -16.53 21.08
CA PRO A 194 -24.82 -15.78 22.12
C PRO A 194 -24.29 -16.65 23.25
N GLU A 195 -24.77 -17.89 23.39
CA GLU A 195 -24.32 -18.86 24.37
C GLU A 195 -22.95 -19.47 24.06
N GLU A 196 -22.46 -19.33 22.86
CA GLU A 196 -21.14 -19.87 22.42
C GLU A 196 -19.96 -18.96 22.78
N PHE A 197 -20.20 -17.73 23.28
CA PHE A 197 -19.15 -16.79 23.68
C PHE A 197 -19.62 -15.82 24.76
N THR A 198 -18.69 -15.19 25.46
CA THR A 198 -18.96 -14.29 26.57
C THR A 198 -18.62 -12.82 26.22
N LYS A 199 -19.05 -11.89 27.09
CA LYS A 199 -18.65 -10.48 27.00
C LYS A 199 -17.11 -10.33 27.06
N GLU A 200 -16.46 -11.12 27.88
CA GLU A 200 -15.02 -11.16 28.07
C GLU A 200 -14.32 -11.62 26.80
N ASP A 201 -14.86 -12.62 26.09
CA ASP A 201 -14.31 -13.07 24.80
C ASP A 201 -14.38 -11.96 23.75
N VAL A 202 -15.44 -11.15 23.71
CA VAL A 202 -15.56 -10.01 22.80
C VAL A 202 -14.54 -8.90 23.16
N SER A 203 -14.31 -8.66 24.45
CA SER A 203 -13.28 -7.70 24.87
C SER A 203 -11.88 -8.13 24.42
N LEU A 204 -11.56 -9.42 24.56
CA LEU A 204 -10.31 -9.98 24.07
C LEU A 204 -10.23 -9.94 22.54
N MET A 205 -11.33 -10.22 21.85
CA MET A 205 -11.44 -10.15 20.39
C MET A 205 -11.09 -8.76 19.87
N ILE A 206 -11.66 -7.69 20.42
CA ILE A 206 -11.36 -6.31 20.01
C ILE A 206 -9.86 -6.03 20.15
N ARG A 207 -9.28 -6.31 21.32
CA ARG A 207 -7.85 -6.09 21.57
C ARG A 207 -6.95 -6.90 20.63
N ASP A 208 -7.28 -8.15 20.35
CA ASP A 208 -6.49 -9.01 19.49
C ASP A 208 -6.57 -8.55 18.01
N ILE A 209 -7.72 -7.98 17.60
CA ILE A 209 -7.88 -7.36 16.28
C ILE A 209 -7.06 -6.06 16.19
N GLU A 210 -7.12 -5.18 17.20
CA GLU A 210 -6.28 -3.97 17.27
C GLU A 210 -4.80 -4.33 17.10
N GLN A 211 -4.31 -5.31 17.86
CA GLN A 211 -2.93 -5.75 17.78
C GLN A 211 -2.60 -6.38 16.41
N PHE A 212 -3.55 -7.07 15.80
CA PHE A 212 -3.37 -7.63 14.46
C PHE A 212 -3.24 -6.53 13.40
N LEU A 213 -4.07 -5.48 13.47
CA LEU A 213 -4.01 -4.33 12.56
C LEU A 213 -2.65 -3.64 12.63
N VAL A 214 -2.21 -3.29 13.84
CA VAL A 214 -0.88 -2.66 14.07
C VAL A 214 0.26 -3.51 13.50
N ASN A 215 0.21 -4.83 13.68
CA ASN A 215 1.31 -5.71 13.26
C ASN A 215 1.34 -6.00 11.75
N GLN A 216 0.20 -5.87 11.04
CA GLN A 216 0.06 -6.34 9.66
C GLN A 216 -0.24 -5.22 8.66
N LEU A 217 -0.81 -4.11 9.10
CA LEU A 217 -1.22 -3.02 8.22
C LEU A 217 -0.35 -1.77 8.36
N ASP A 218 0.32 -1.58 9.49
CA ASP A 218 1.39 -0.58 9.69
C ASP A 218 2.72 -1.10 9.10
#